data_f6f06a90646fa70f8f2897d415f4991b
#
_entry.id   f6f06a90646fa70f8f2897d415f4991b
#
_cell.length_a   1.000
_cell.length_b   1.000
_cell.length_c   1.000
_cell.angle_alpha   90.00
_cell.angle_beta   90.00
_cell.angle_gamma   90.00
#
_symmetry.space_group_name_H-M   'P 1'
#
loop_
_entity.id
_entity.type
_entity.pdbx_description
1 polymer ?
#
loop_
_entity_poly.entity_id
_entity_poly.type
_entity_poly.pdbx_seq_one_letter_code
_entity_poly.pdbx_strand_id
1 'polypeptide(L)'
;MILPSLQWNDLATQQLVRYEAMFKLLDDIHVIEDIAVISQLIATRWKYFANVTSWRMVIAKDGGFQVIDGFRGEAHLADVQALSPWDKHHWELQRPRLVCGADPLLTGPAPPEHLAGKSITEIQALQFMRMGCCIGLLSVAARNEPFSELDNKFIRLFGDHFADRISGILLRRQALEILTTQATYDALTGLLNRSTIIDRLRSQLAVCKRTGQPLSVILADIDFFKVVNDSHGHLAGDEVLHEVSRRLQMHTREGDSLGRYGGEEFLVVLYPCGEEDVTKAAERFRRAIAETSFGIGSDPPIDLKVTISLGMSTTTGRGDDGMQALLKQVDKALYHSKANGRNRVTAS
;
A
#
# COMPACT_ATOMS: atom_id res chain seq x y z
N MET A 1 -29.05 24.51 57.71
CA MET A 1 -29.48 24.07 56.38
C MET A 1 -28.62 24.78 55.31
N ILE A 2 -27.32 24.43 55.23
CA ILE A 2 -26.35 24.96 54.28
C ILE A 2 -25.43 23.80 53.87
N LEU A 3 -25.83 22.93 52.96
CA LEU A 3 -24.93 21.85 52.44
C LEU A 3 -25.30 21.26 51.07
N PRO A 4 -26.04 21.93 50.13
CA PRO A 4 -26.07 21.48 48.75
C PRO A 4 -25.05 22.14 47.81
N SER A 5 -24.62 23.38 48.11
CA SER A 5 -23.85 24.19 47.14
C SER A 5 -22.37 23.75 47.02
N LEU A 6 -21.78 23.25 48.07
CA LEU A 6 -20.37 22.78 48.04
C LEU A 6 -20.20 21.47 47.26
N GLN A 7 -21.14 20.54 47.40
CA GLN A 7 -21.08 19.27 46.62
C GLN A 7 -21.30 19.48 45.11
N TRP A 8 -22.15 20.43 44.70
CA TRP A 8 -22.38 20.74 43.29
C TRP A 8 -21.16 21.38 42.64
N ASN A 9 -20.46 22.28 43.35
CA ASN A 9 -19.23 22.89 42.84
C ASN A 9 -18.11 21.87 42.66
N ASP A 10 -17.99 20.90 43.56
CA ASP A 10 -16.95 19.87 43.53
C ASP A 10 -17.19 18.90 42.37
N LEU A 11 -18.43 18.47 42.14
CA LEU A 11 -18.82 17.61 41.01
C LEU A 11 -18.64 18.29 39.67
N ALA A 12 -19.03 19.54 39.56
CA ALA A 12 -18.86 20.34 38.31
C ALA A 12 -17.37 20.54 38.01
N THR A 13 -16.55 20.80 39.03
CA THR A 13 -15.09 20.94 38.87
C THR A 13 -14.45 19.63 38.41
N GLN A 14 -14.83 18.49 39.00
CA GLN A 14 -14.34 17.17 38.58
C GLN A 14 -14.74 16.87 37.12
N GLN A 15 -15.96 17.17 36.73
CA GLN A 15 -16.39 17.00 35.34
C GLN A 15 -15.58 17.86 34.39
N LEU A 16 -15.32 19.15 34.72
CA LEU A 16 -14.54 20.07 33.90
C LEU A 16 -13.12 19.55 33.68
N VAL A 17 -12.46 19.09 34.74
CA VAL A 17 -11.09 18.50 34.63
C VAL A 17 -11.06 17.29 33.70
N ARG A 18 -12.09 16.44 33.74
CA ARG A 18 -12.20 15.29 32.82
C ARG A 18 -12.38 15.73 31.38
N TYR A 19 -13.23 16.74 31.11
CA TYR A 19 -13.39 17.33 29.77
C TYR A 19 -12.09 17.95 29.26
N GLU A 20 -11.38 18.71 30.08
CA GLU A 20 -10.07 19.30 29.73
C GLU A 20 -9.05 18.22 29.38
N ALA A 21 -8.98 17.13 30.17
CA ALA A 21 -8.07 16.01 29.90
C ALA A 21 -8.37 15.34 28.57
N MET A 22 -9.67 15.13 28.26
CA MET A 22 -10.10 14.55 26.99
C MET A 22 -9.78 15.46 25.81
N PHE A 23 -10.15 16.75 25.87
CA PHE A 23 -9.88 17.71 24.78
C PHE A 23 -8.40 17.86 24.53
N LYS A 24 -7.57 17.94 25.58
CA LYS A 24 -6.12 17.97 25.43
C LYS A 24 -5.58 16.73 24.73
N LEU A 25 -6.11 15.55 25.04
CA LEU A 25 -5.73 14.33 24.33
C LEU A 25 -6.17 14.38 22.86
N LEU A 26 -7.38 14.86 22.55
CA LEU A 26 -7.88 15.00 21.18
C LEU A 26 -7.01 15.97 20.37
N ASP A 27 -6.62 17.10 20.95
CA ASP A 27 -5.71 18.07 20.31
C ASP A 27 -4.34 17.43 20.04
N ASP A 28 -3.77 16.72 21.02
CA ASP A 28 -2.47 16.06 20.88
C ASP A 28 -2.51 15.01 19.74
N ILE A 29 -3.55 14.17 19.67
CA ILE A 29 -3.66 13.14 18.63
C ILE A 29 -3.99 13.71 17.25
N HIS A 30 -4.55 14.91 17.17
CA HIS A 30 -4.93 15.53 15.89
C HIS A 30 -3.72 15.87 15.02
N VAL A 31 -2.59 16.23 15.62
CA VAL A 31 -1.36 16.61 14.91
C VAL A 31 -0.42 15.44 14.64
N ILE A 32 -0.60 14.30 15.32
CA ILE A 32 0.27 13.13 15.21
C ILE A 32 -0.20 12.26 14.03
N GLU A 33 0.75 11.89 13.14
CA GLU A 33 0.49 11.02 11.98
C GLU A 33 0.90 9.56 12.21
N ASP A 34 1.60 9.27 13.31
CA ASP A 34 2.02 7.92 13.67
C ASP A 34 0.99 7.25 14.58
N ILE A 35 0.36 6.17 14.07
CA ILE A 35 -0.67 5.43 14.78
C ILE A 35 -0.13 4.80 16.06
N ALA A 36 1.14 4.35 16.08
CA ALA A 36 1.73 3.77 17.27
C ALA A 36 1.89 4.81 18.39
N VAL A 37 2.34 6.02 18.04
CA VAL A 37 2.46 7.15 18.97
C VAL A 37 1.09 7.57 19.50
N ILE A 38 0.08 7.70 18.61
CA ILE A 38 -1.31 7.98 19.02
C ILE A 38 -1.81 6.94 20.02
N SER A 39 -1.66 5.67 19.66
CA SER A 39 -2.16 4.55 20.47
C SER A 39 -1.50 4.49 21.85
N GLN A 40 -0.18 4.72 21.91
CA GLN A 40 0.57 4.78 23.15
C GLN A 40 0.14 5.97 24.04
N LEU A 41 -0.12 7.12 23.41
CA LEU A 41 -0.63 8.30 24.12
C LEU A 41 -2.00 8.03 24.75
N ILE A 42 -2.89 7.37 24.02
CA ILE A 42 -4.21 6.96 24.47
C ILE A 42 -4.08 5.96 25.64
N ALA A 43 -3.26 4.92 25.49
CA ALA A 43 -3.08 3.90 26.52
C ALA A 43 -2.62 4.47 27.87
N THR A 44 -1.86 5.56 27.83
CA THR A 44 -1.38 6.23 29.05
C THR A 44 -2.36 7.24 29.65
N ARG A 45 -3.18 7.89 28.81
CA ARG A 45 -3.96 9.06 29.23
C ARG A 45 -5.46 8.82 29.38
N TRP A 46 -6.02 7.77 28.82
CA TRP A 46 -7.47 7.51 28.88
C TRP A 46 -8.03 7.50 30.29
N LYS A 47 -7.28 6.92 31.22
CA LYS A 47 -7.64 6.86 32.66
C LYS A 47 -7.95 8.21 33.32
N TYR A 48 -7.55 9.33 32.72
CA TYR A 48 -7.78 10.66 33.29
C TYR A 48 -9.19 11.21 33.03
N PHE A 49 -9.93 10.64 32.09
CA PHE A 49 -11.27 11.11 31.78
C PHE A 49 -12.35 10.02 31.73
N ALA A 50 -11.98 8.73 31.60
CA ALA A 50 -12.93 7.62 31.62
C ALA A 50 -12.35 6.44 32.39
N ASN A 51 -13.23 5.62 33.00
CA ASN A 51 -12.84 4.40 33.73
C ASN A 51 -12.49 3.26 32.77
N VAL A 52 -11.61 3.50 31.80
CA VAL A 52 -11.14 2.50 30.85
C VAL A 52 -9.77 1.98 31.31
N THR A 53 -9.68 0.69 31.53
CA THR A 53 -8.44 0.02 31.99
C THR A 53 -7.75 -0.78 30.91
N SER A 54 -8.52 -1.28 29.95
CA SER A 54 -8.04 -1.94 28.74
C SER A 54 -9.01 -1.68 27.59
N TRP A 55 -8.51 -1.70 26.39
CA TRP A 55 -9.30 -1.41 25.20
C TRP A 55 -8.72 -2.12 23.99
N ARG A 56 -9.57 -2.32 23.01
CA ARG A 56 -9.22 -2.85 21.69
C ARG A 56 -9.93 -2.04 20.62
N MET A 57 -9.17 -1.53 19.68
CA MET A 57 -9.68 -0.87 18.48
C MET A 57 -9.37 -1.72 17.26
N VAL A 58 -10.38 -1.97 16.44
CA VAL A 58 -10.26 -2.63 15.14
C VAL A 58 -10.71 -1.65 14.08
N ILE A 59 -9.88 -1.39 13.10
CA ILE A 59 -10.18 -0.45 11.99
C ILE A 59 -10.03 -1.21 10.68
N ALA A 60 -11.01 -1.05 9.79
CA ALA A 60 -10.94 -1.58 8.43
C ALA A 60 -9.83 -0.87 7.63
N LYS A 61 -9.06 -1.64 6.89
CA LYS A 61 -8.10 -1.15 5.89
C LYS A 61 -8.14 -2.04 4.65
N ASP A 62 -7.50 -1.62 3.58
CA ASP A 62 -7.42 -2.44 2.37
C ASP A 62 -6.69 -3.77 2.66
N GLY A 63 -7.32 -4.87 2.26
CA GLY A 63 -6.81 -6.23 2.47
C GLY A 63 -6.86 -6.75 3.91
N GLY A 64 -7.64 -6.12 4.83
CA GLY A 64 -7.79 -6.64 6.20
C GLY A 64 -8.13 -5.58 7.25
N PHE A 65 -7.52 -5.70 8.43
CA PHE A 65 -7.82 -4.83 9.57
C PHE A 65 -6.54 -4.43 10.31
N GLN A 66 -6.52 -3.20 10.82
CA GLN A 66 -5.57 -2.75 11.82
C GLN A 66 -6.19 -2.99 13.19
N VAL A 67 -5.50 -3.74 14.03
CA VAL A 67 -5.89 -3.99 15.43
C VAL A 67 -4.94 -3.26 16.37
N ILE A 68 -5.51 -2.62 17.38
CA ILE A 68 -4.75 -1.88 18.39
C ILE A 68 -5.27 -2.30 19.75
N ASP A 69 -4.43 -2.91 20.57
CA ASP A 69 -4.74 -3.34 21.93
C ASP A 69 -4.04 -2.44 22.94
N GLY A 70 -4.80 -1.80 23.82
CA GLY A 70 -4.29 -0.97 24.91
C GLY A 70 -4.49 -1.62 26.26
N PHE A 71 -3.39 -1.85 26.98
CA PHE A 71 -3.41 -2.54 28.25
C PHE A 71 -2.21 -2.12 29.13
N ARG A 72 -2.44 -1.87 30.42
CA ARG A 72 -1.41 -1.46 31.42
C ARG A 72 -0.57 -0.24 31.02
N GLY A 73 -1.14 0.67 30.26
CA GLY A 73 -0.44 1.87 29.77
C GLY A 73 0.44 1.65 28.55
N GLU A 74 0.35 0.48 27.92
CA GLU A 74 1.04 0.14 26.68
C GLU A 74 0.03 -0.10 25.55
N ALA A 75 0.44 0.15 24.32
CA ALA A 75 -0.35 -0.13 23.13
C ALA A 75 0.41 -1.06 22.18
N HIS A 76 -0.30 -2.07 21.69
CA HIS A 76 0.23 -3.06 20.75
C HIS A 76 -0.57 -3.00 19.45
N LEU A 77 0.13 -2.89 18.32
CA LEU A 77 -0.47 -2.81 16.99
C LEU A 77 -0.21 -4.11 16.23
N ALA A 78 -1.22 -4.57 15.50
CA ALA A 78 -1.11 -5.71 14.61
C ALA A 78 -1.97 -5.51 13.36
N ASP A 79 -1.48 -6.01 12.23
CA ASP A 79 -2.25 -6.14 11.01
C ASP A 79 -2.79 -7.57 10.92
N VAL A 80 -4.09 -7.70 10.71
CA VAL A 80 -4.74 -9.00 10.58
C VAL A 80 -5.61 -9.05 9.33
N GLN A 81 -5.67 -10.21 8.70
CA GLN A 81 -6.52 -10.42 7.52
C GLN A 81 -7.95 -10.82 7.88
N ALA A 82 -8.16 -11.39 9.06
CA ALA A 82 -9.46 -11.83 9.54
C ALA A 82 -9.71 -11.36 10.98
N LEU A 83 -10.97 -11.04 11.27
CA LEU A 83 -11.41 -10.67 12.60
C LEU A 83 -11.41 -11.87 13.55
N SER A 84 -11.09 -11.62 14.84
CA SER A 84 -11.31 -12.60 15.89
C SER A 84 -12.82 -12.93 16.01
N PRO A 85 -13.22 -14.07 16.61
CA PRO A 85 -14.63 -14.38 16.82
C PRO A 85 -15.39 -13.28 17.56
N TRP A 86 -14.76 -12.65 18.59
CA TRP A 86 -15.31 -11.51 19.31
C TRP A 86 -15.51 -10.30 18.39
N ASP A 87 -14.47 -9.90 17.67
CA ASP A 87 -14.52 -8.73 16.81
C ASP A 87 -15.53 -8.93 15.68
N LYS A 88 -15.55 -10.11 15.05
CA LYS A 88 -16.50 -10.47 13.99
C LYS A 88 -17.94 -10.37 14.46
N HIS A 89 -18.25 -10.95 15.62
CA HIS A 89 -19.58 -10.91 16.20
C HIS A 89 -20.07 -9.47 16.40
N HIS A 90 -19.23 -8.60 16.98
CA HIS A 90 -19.61 -7.22 17.25
C HIS A 90 -19.54 -6.32 16.00
N TRP A 91 -18.73 -6.67 15.01
CA TRP A 91 -18.63 -5.99 13.72
C TRP A 91 -19.89 -6.18 12.86
N GLU A 92 -20.46 -7.38 12.88
CA GLU A 92 -21.63 -7.78 12.08
C GLU A 92 -22.97 -7.37 12.73
N LEU A 93 -23.00 -7.09 14.02
CA LEU A 93 -24.17 -6.59 14.73
C LEU A 93 -24.51 -5.19 14.19
N GLN A 94 -25.55 -5.09 13.33
CA GLN A 94 -26.02 -3.82 12.74
C GLN A 94 -26.62 -2.81 13.74
N ARG A 95 -26.23 -2.85 15.01
CA ARG A 95 -26.71 -1.96 16.07
C ARG A 95 -25.52 -1.49 16.90
N PRO A 96 -25.33 -0.17 17.11
CA PRO A 96 -24.41 0.33 18.11
C PRO A 96 -24.96 -0.10 19.49
N ARG A 97 -24.46 -1.15 20.08
CA ARG A 97 -24.94 -1.67 21.33
C ARG A 97 -23.84 -1.67 22.38
N LEU A 98 -24.13 -1.01 23.50
CA LEU A 98 -23.46 -1.27 24.76
C LEU A 98 -23.66 -2.74 25.13
N VAL A 99 -22.59 -3.48 25.32
CA VAL A 99 -22.61 -4.84 25.88
C VAL A 99 -22.23 -4.73 27.33
N CYS A 100 -23.20 -4.83 28.25
CA CYS A 100 -22.92 -4.87 29.67
C CYS A 100 -22.43 -6.26 30.06
N GLY A 101 -21.24 -6.36 30.66
CA GLY A 101 -20.50 -7.60 30.96
C GLY A 101 -20.98 -8.41 32.14
N ALA A 102 -22.17 -8.18 32.68
CA ALA A 102 -22.72 -8.96 33.81
C ALA A 102 -23.93 -9.83 33.46
N ASP A 103 -24.35 -9.88 32.21
CA ASP A 103 -25.50 -10.68 31.78
C ASP A 103 -25.07 -12.07 31.30
N PRO A 104 -25.40 -13.17 32.06
CA PRO A 104 -25.11 -14.55 31.61
C PRO A 104 -25.85 -14.96 30.33
N LEU A 105 -26.78 -14.13 29.81
CA LEU A 105 -27.53 -14.37 28.59
C LEU A 105 -26.83 -13.80 27.33
N LEU A 106 -25.66 -13.18 27.46
CA LEU A 106 -24.85 -12.77 26.29
C LEU A 106 -24.17 -14.00 25.70
N THR A 107 -24.89 -14.72 24.86
CA THR A 107 -24.43 -15.84 24.06
C THR A 107 -23.53 -15.36 22.90
N GLY A 108 -22.38 -14.80 23.22
CA GLY A 108 -21.38 -14.33 22.27
C GLY A 108 -20.03 -15.03 22.45
N PRO A 109 -19.11 -14.87 21.50
CA PRO A 109 -17.72 -15.31 21.65
C PRO A 109 -17.04 -14.66 22.86
N ALA A 110 -16.09 -15.37 23.47
CA ALA A 110 -15.31 -14.81 24.58
C ALA A 110 -14.50 -13.58 24.11
N PRO A 111 -14.42 -12.52 24.94
CA PRO A 111 -13.60 -11.36 24.63
C PRO A 111 -12.11 -11.73 24.64
N PRO A 112 -11.24 -10.94 23.99
CA PRO A 112 -9.79 -11.07 24.06
C PRO A 112 -9.30 -11.08 25.51
N GLU A 113 -8.23 -11.80 25.81
CA GLU A 113 -7.74 -12.05 27.16
C GLU A 113 -7.47 -10.75 27.96
N HIS A 114 -6.94 -9.71 27.31
CA HIS A 114 -6.66 -8.43 27.97
C HIS A 114 -7.93 -7.61 28.32
N LEU A 115 -9.07 -7.91 27.66
CA LEU A 115 -10.38 -7.37 28.01
C LEU A 115 -11.12 -8.24 29.03
N ALA A 116 -10.64 -9.48 29.32
CA ALA A 116 -11.21 -10.40 30.27
C ALA A 116 -10.35 -10.48 31.52
N GLY A 117 -10.98 -10.62 32.72
CA GLY A 117 -10.23 -10.78 33.96
C GLY A 117 -11.13 -10.72 35.19
N LYS A 118 -10.68 -11.29 36.32
CA LYS A 118 -11.48 -11.40 37.57
C LYS A 118 -11.96 -10.06 38.13
N SER A 119 -11.31 -8.95 37.76
CA SER A 119 -11.66 -7.60 38.24
C SER A 119 -12.35 -6.74 37.19
N ILE A 120 -12.62 -7.28 35.99
CA ILE A 120 -13.41 -6.58 34.99
C ILE A 120 -14.88 -6.68 35.35
N THR A 121 -15.52 -5.53 35.47
CA THR A 121 -16.93 -5.40 35.86
C THR A 121 -17.86 -5.20 34.66
N GLU A 122 -17.34 -4.59 33.58
CA GLU A 122 -18.11 -4.31 32.41
C GLU A 122 -17.21 -4.25 31.14
N ILE A 123 -17.72 -4.74 30.02
CA ILE A 123 -17.10 -4.57 28.70
C ILE A 123 -18.14 -3.95 27.78
N GLN A 124 -17.74 -2.95 27.02
CA GLN A 124 -18.57 -2.33 25.99
C GLN A 124 -17.90 -2.44 24.65
N ALA A 125 -18.70 -2.66 23.58
CA ALA A 125 -18.27 -2.64 22.20
C ALA A 125 -19.08 -1.60 21.42
N LEU A 126 -18.40 -0.67 20.76
CA LEU A 126 -18.98 0.41 19.97
C LEU A 126 -18.53 0.30 18.53
N GLN A 127 -19.49 0.32 17.60
CA GLN A 127 -19.23 0.39 16.17
C GLN A 127 -19.15 1.84 15.71
N PHE A 128 -18.25 2.13 14.80
CA PHE A 128 -18.15 3.40 14.10
C PHE A 128 -18.59 3.21 12.66
N MET A 129 -19.61 3.92 12.27
CA MET A 129 -20.25 3.77 10.97
C MET A 129 -19.96 4.97 10.08
N ARG A 130 -19.61 4.74 8.83
CA ARG A 130 -19.45 5.77 7.80
C ARG A 130 -20.20 5.34 6.54
N MET A 131 -21.12 6.18 6.06
CA MET A 131 -21.93 5.88 4.86
C MET A 131 -22.61 4.49 4.91
N GLY A 132 -23.08 4.08 6.10
CA GLY A 132 -23.73 2.78 6.29
C GLY A 132 -22.79 1.57 6.44
N CYS A 133 -21.48 1.76 6.34
CA CYS A 133 -20.49 0.71 6.54
C CYS A 133 -19.79 0.85 7.89
N CYS A 134 -19.51 -0.27 8.56
CA CYS A 134 -18.69 -0.28 9.76
C CYS A 134 -17.22 -0.05 9.37
N ILE A 135 -16.64 1.04 9.86
CA ILE A 135 -15.23 1.40 9.63
C ILE A 135 -14.34 1.06 10.80
N GLY A 136 -14.93 0.86 11.98
CA GLY A 136 -14.19 0.55 13.19
C GLY A 136 -15.05 -0.02 14.29
N LEU A 137 -14.40 -0.74 15.20
CA LEU A 137 -14.98 -1.33 16.40
C LEU A 137 -14.06 -1.01 17.59
N LEU A 138 -14.60 -0.36 18.61
CA LEU A 138 -13.91 -0.12 19.88
C LEU A 138 -14.53 -0.97 20.98
N SER A 139 -13.74 -1.85 21.57
CA SER A 139 -14.09 -2.59 22.79
C SER A 139 -13.33 -2.01 23.97
N VAL A 140 -14.01 -1.66 25.05
CA VAL A 140 -13.42 -1.08 26.27
C VAL A 140 -13.86 -1.88 27.49
N ALA A 141 -12.97 -1.98 28.50
CA ALA A 141 -13.26 -2.69 29.74
C ALA A 141 -13.10 -1.78 30.96
N ALA A 142 -14.09 -1.83 31.86
CA ALA A 142 -14.05 -1.20 33.17
C ALA A 142 -13.58 -2.19 34.22
N ARG A 143 -12.89 -1.69 35.27
CA ARG A 143 -12.40 -2.49 36.39
C ARG A 143 -12.94 -1.93 37.71
N ASN A 144 -13.31 -2.82 38.63
CA ASN A 144 -13.84 -2.55 39.99
C ASN A 144 -15.23 -1.92 40.00
N GLU A 145 -15.50 -0.91 39.18
CA GLU A 145 -16.80 -0.24 39.05
C GLU A 145 -17.24 -0.23 37.59
N PRO A 146 -18.55 -0.33 37.30
CA PRO A 146 -19.08 -0.22 35.93
C PRO A 146 -18.93 1.21 35.40
N PHE A 147 -19.10 1.39 34.11
CA PHE A 147 -19.05 2.69 33.46
C PHE A 147 -20.21 3.59 33.94
N SER A 148 -19.89 4.79 34.40
CA SER A 148 -20.91 5.82 34.69
C SER A 148 -21.51 6.38 33.38
N GLU A 149 -22.61 7.12 33.47
CA GLU A 149 -23.17 7.83 32.30
C GLU A 149 -22.16 8.79 31.66
N LEU A 150 -21.33 9.42 32.48
CA LEU A 150 -20.29 10.32 32.01
C LEU A 150 -19.16 9.56 31.29
N ASP A 151 -18.74 8.40 31.80
CA ASP A 151 -17.78 7.52 31.11
C ASP A 151 -18.34 7.12 29.75
N ASN A 152 -19.60 6.72 29.66
CA ASN A 152 -20.25 6.35 28.40
C ASN A 152 -20.24 7.49 27.37
N LYS A 153 -20.47 8.74 27.81
CA LYS A 153 -20.37 9.92 26.94
C LYS A 153 -18.95 10.14 26.44
N PHE A 154 -17.97 10.05 27.32
CA PHE A 154 -16.56 10.21 26.96
C PHE A 154 -16.07 9.10 26.02
N ILE A 155 -16.38 7.84 26.33
CA ILE A 155 -16.00 6.70 25.50
C ILE A 155 -16.56 6.85 24.09
N ARG A 156 -17.81 7.25 23.94
CA ARG A 156 -18.43 7.47 22.64
C ARG A 156 -17.78 8.63 21.89
N LEU A 157 -17.74 9.81 22.52
CA LEU A 157 -17.19 11.01 21.88
C LEU A 157 -15.72 10.82 21.49
N PHE A 158 -14.91 10.30 22.40
CA PHE A 158 -13.51 10.04 22.15
C PHE A 158 -13.33 8.95 21.07
N GLY A 159 -14.11 7.87 21.17
CA GLY A 159 -14.07 6.76 20.23
C GLY A 159 -14.39 7.19 18.79
N ASP A 160 -15.40 8.04 18.59
CA ASP A 160 -15.74 8.61 17.27
C ASP A 160 -14.54 9.39 16.70
N HIS A 161 -13.96 10.31 17.47
CA HIS A 161 -12.79 11.08 17.03
C HIS A 161 -11.55 10.21 16.79
N PHE A 162 -11.34 9.21 17.62
CA PHE A 162 -10.23 8.27 17.48
C PHE A 162 -10.37 7.43 16.20
N ALA A 163 -11.55 6.86 15.97
CA ALA A 163 -11.84 6.08 14.77
C ALA A 163 -11.68 6.91 13.49
N ASP A 164 -12.21 8.12 13.47
CA ASP A 164 -12.07 9.04 12.34
C ASP A 164 -10.60 9.41 12.09
N ARG A 165 -9.82 9.67 13.15
CA ARG A 165 -8.40 10.01 13.03
C ARG A 165 -7.59 8.86 12.44
N ILE A 166 -7.75 7.64 12.98
CA ILE A 166 -7.01 6.45 12.49
C ILE A 166 -7.44 6.12 11.07
N SER A 167 -8.75 6.09 10.77
CA SER A 167 -9.25 5.86 9.42
C SER A 167 -8.70 6.88 8.43
N GLY A 168 -8.64 8.16 8.82
CA GLY A 168 -8.09 9.23 7.99
C GLY A 168 -6.59 9.03 7.68
N ILE A 169 -5.80 8.59 8.65
CA ILE A 169 -4.36 8.28 8.46
C ILE A 169 -4.20 7.09 7.52
N LEU A 170 -4.96 6.00 7.74
CA LEU A 170 -4.88 4.80 6.91
C LEU A 170 -5.27 5.09 5.46
N LEU A 171 -6.38 5.80 5.23
CA LEU A 171 -6.83 6.20 3.90
C LEU A 171 -5.81 7.09 3.18
N ARG A 172 -5.18 8.03 3.91
CA ARG A 172 -4.13 8.88 3.34
C ARG A 172 -2.89 8.08 2.95
N ARG A 173 -2.44 7.15 3.80
CA ARG A 173 -1.31 6.25 3.49
C ARG A 173 -1.59 5.41 2.24
N GLN A 174 -2.77 4.82 2.15
CA GLN A 174 -3.21 4.05 0.99
C GLN A 174 -3.25 4.90 -0.28
N ALA A 175 -3.84 6.11 -0.20
CA ALA A 175 -3.88 7.02 -1.35
C ALA A 175 -2.47 7.42 -1.82
N LEU A 176 -1.55 7.70 -0.90
CA LEU A 176 -0.16 8.00 -1.23
C LEU A 176 0.55 6.81 -1.87
N GLU A 177 0.32 5.59 -1.37
CA GLU A 177 0.88 4.36 -1.94
C GLU A 177 0.39 4.14 -3.38
N ILE A 178 -0.92 4.27 -3.62
CA ILE A 178 -1.52 4.19 -4.96
C ILE A 178 -0.92 5.27 -5.88
N LEU A 179 -0.85 6.53 -5.43
CA LEU A 179 -0.27 7.62 -6.21
C LEU A 179 1.20 7.38 -6.52
N THR A 180 1.98 6.88 -5.56
CA THR A 180 3.40 6.55 -5.76
C THR A 180 3.55 5.40 -6.76
N THR A 181 2.71 4.37 -6.65
CA THR A 181 2.70 3.25 -7.58
C THR A 181 2.35 3.71 -9.00
N GLN A 182 1.30 4.51 -9.17
CA GLN A 182 0.90 5.07 -10.47
C GLN A 182 1.95 6.04 -11.04
N ALA A 183 2.62 6.82 -10.18
CA ALA A 183 3.70 7.70 -10.61
C ALA A 183 4.97 6.95 -11.03
N THR A 184 5.15 5.71 -10.59
CA THR A 184 6.39 4.93 -10.79
C THR A 184 6.23 3.84 -11.84
N TYR A 185 5.10 3.15 -11.86
CA TYR A 185 4.88 1.97 -12.70
C TYR A 185 3.81 2.18 -13.76
N ASP A 186 3.92 1.43 -14.85
CA ASP A 186 2.88 1.32 -15.88
C ASP A 186 1.78 0.35 -15.39
N ALA A 187 0.54 0.81 -15.41
CA ALA A 187 -0.60 0.08 -14.82
C ALA A 187 -0.90 -1.25 -15.53
N LEU A 188 -0.59 -1.37 -16.83
CA LEU A 188 -0.85 -2.59 -17.58
C LEU A 188 0.26 -3.62 -17.37
N THR A 189 1.52 -3.19 -17.43
CA THR A 189 2.67 -4.10 -17.48
C THR A 189 3.34 -4.33 -16.14
N GLY A 190 3.09 -3.47 -15.14
CA GLY A 190 3.77 -3.50 -13.84
C GLY A 190 5.26 -3.09 -13.89
N LEU A 191 5.77 -2.74 -15.07
CA LEU A 191 7.14 -2.26 -15.26
C LEU A 191 7.24 -0.78 -14.90
N LEU A 192 8.46 -0.24 -14.80
CA LEU A 192 8.65 1.20 -14.66
C LEU A 192 7.94 1.93 -15.83
N ASN A 193 7.23 2.98 -15.52
CA ASN A 193 6.63 3.82 -16.56
C ASN A 193 7.69 4.67 -17.28
N ARG A 194 7.30 5.32 -18.39
CA ARG A 194 8.20 6.12 -19.22
C ARG A 194 8.98 7.18 -18.43
N SER A 195 8.32 7.89 -17.53
CA SER A 195 8.99 8.93 -16.74
C SER A 195 10.07 8.34 -15.85
N THR A 196 9.74 7.28 -15.12
CA THR A 196 10.64 6.65 -14.16
C THR A 196 11.84 5.97 -14.82
N ILE A 197 11.64 5.28 -15.97
CA ILE A 197 12.77 4.64 -16.66
C ILE A 197 13.73 5.67 -17.25
N ILE A 198 13.23 6.81 -17.72
CA ILE A 198 14.06 7.93 -18.18
C ILE A 198 14.84 8.56 -17.02
N ASP A 199 14.23 8.72 -15.85
CA ASP A 199 14.94 9.22 -14.67
C ASP A 199 16.00 8.24 -14.17
N ARG A 200 15.74 6.93 -14.27
CA ARG A 200 16.75 5.88 -14.00
C ARG A 200 17.92 5.98 -14.95
N LEU A 201 17.65 6.12 -16.26
CA LEU A 201 18.70 6.31 -17.28
C LEU A 201 19.54 7.57 -16.98
N ARG A 202 18.89 8.68 -16.66
CA ARG A 202 19.59 9.94 -16.32
C ARG A 202 20.50 9.77 -15.11
N SER A 203 20.01 9.12 -14.07
CA SER A 203 20.78 8.86 -12.85
C SER A 203 21.96 7.92 -13.09
N GLN A 204 21.76 6.85 -13.84
CA GLN A 204 22.82 5.89 -14.15
C GLN A 204 23.87 6.49 -15.10
N LEU A 205 23.47 7.35 -16.04
CA LEU A 205 24.38 8.07 -16.91
C LEU A 205 25.29 9.04 -16.11
N ALA A 206 24.75 9.69 -15.10
CA ALA A 206 25.54 10.53 -14.19
C ALA A 206 26.57 9.70 -13.40
N VAL A 207 26.20 8.50 -12.95
CA VAL A 207 27.12 7.57 -12.30
C VAL A 207 28.19 7.07 -13.28
N CYS A 208 27.80 6.66 -14.49
CA CYS A 208 28.70 6.27 -15.58
C CYS A 208 29.77 7.34 -15.86
N LYS A 209 29.37 8.60 -16.01
CA LYS A 209 30.29 9.74 -16.21
C LYS A 209 31.30 9.90 -15.08
N ARG A 210 30.89 9.68 -13.83
CA ARG A 210 31.74 9.80 -12.64
C ARG A 210 32.72 8.63 -12.48
N THR A 211 32.27 7.42 -12.75
CA THR A 211 33.04 6.19 -12.52
C THR A 211 33.84 5.73 -13.74
N GLY A 212 33.43 6.15 -14.94
CA GLY A 212 33.99 5.65 -16.19
C GLY A 212 33.60 4.21 -16.54
N GLN A 213 32.70 3.59 -15.75
CA GLN A 213 32.17 2.26 -16.05
C GLN A 213 31.14 2.34 -17.20
N PRO A 214 31.09 1.34 -18.10
CA PRO A 214 30.18 1.36 -19.24
C PRO A 214 28.73 1.24 -18.80
N LEU A 215 27.85 1.99 -19.48
CA LEU A 215 26.39 1.93 -19.40
C LEU A 215 25.86 1.56 -20.76
N SER A 216 24.96 0.58 -20.80
CA SER A 216 24.28 0.15 -22.02
C SER A 216 22.77 0.35 -21.93
N VAL A 217 22.17 0.64 -23.07
CA VAL A 217 20.73 0.81 -23.21
C VAL A 217 20.23 -0.09 -24.33
N ILE A 218 19.07 -0.72 -24.12
CA ILE A 218 18.36 -1.51 -25.15
C ILE A 218 16.97 -0.90 -25.29
N LEU A 219 16.55 -0.62 -26.50
CA LEU A 219 15.18 -0.31 -26.88
C LEU A 219 14.60 -1.50 -27.63
N ALA A 220 13.55 -2.09 -27.13
CA ALA A 220 12.84 -3.22 -27.71
C ALA A 220 11.43 -2.80 -28.14
N ASP A 221 10.93 -3.38 -29.24
CA ASP A 221 9.61 -3.12 -29.76
C ASP A 221 8.98 -4.43 -30.28
N ILE A 222 7.70 -4.62 -30.01
CA ILE A 222 6.97 -5.83 -30.40
C ILE A 222 6.68 -5.79 -31.89
N ASP A 223 7.20 -6.78 -32.60
CA ASP A 223 7.02 -6.87 -34.04
C ASP A 223 5.54 -7.12 -34.40
N PHE A 224 5.03 -6.31 -35.33
CA PHE A 224 3.66 -6.42 -35.85
C PHE A 224 2.55 -6.30 -34.77
N PHE A 225 2.79 -5.61 -33.68
CA PHE A 225 1.83 -5.48 -32.58
C PHE A 225 0.47 -4.92 -33.01
N LYS A 226 0.47 -3.96 -33.96
CA LYS A 226 -0.77 -3.47 -34.55
C LYS A 226 -1.59 -4.57 -35.21
N VAL A 227 -0.94 -5.53 -35.91
CA VAL A 227 -1.63 -6.66 -36.55
C VAL A 227 -2.28 -7.57 -35.46
N VAL A 228 -1.64 -7.74 -34.32
CA VAL A 228 -2.23 -8.47 -33.20
C VAL A 228 -3.52 -7.78 -32.75
N ASN A 229 -3.48 -6.48 -32.53
CA ASN A 229 -4.66 -5.70 -32.12
C ASN A 229 -5.77 -5.74 -33.15
N ASP A 230 -5.42 -5.54 -34.45
CA ASP A 230 -6.39 -5.52 -35.55
C ASP A 230 -7.07 -6.89 -35.75
N SER A 231 -6.33 -7.99 -35.51
CA SER A 231 -6.82 -9.38 -35.73
C SER A 231 -7.51 -9.99 -34.54
N HIS A 232 -7.09 -9.66 -33.31
CA HIS A 232 -7.54 -10.32 -32.07
C HIS A 232 -8.16 -9.37 -31.04
N GLY A 233 -8.20 -8.06 -31.34
CA GLY A 233 -8.72 -7.03 -30.47
C GLY A 233 -7.71 -6.53 -29.43
N HIS A 234 -8.02 -5.38 -28.82
CA HIS A 234 -7.12 -4.71 -27.86
C HIS A 234 -6.87 -5.52 -26.58
N LEU A 235 -7.84 -6.30 -26.12
CA LEU A 235 -7.64 -7.16 -24.95
C LEU A 235 -6.55 -8.22 -25.18
N ALA A 236 -6.52 -8.81 -26.38
CA ALA A 236 -5.45 -9.75 -26.74
C ALA A 236 -4.08 -9.04 -26.83
N GLY A 237 -4.06 -7.80 -27.32
CA GLY A 237 -2.85 -6.98 -27.30
C GLY A 237 -2.37 -6.66 -25.88
N ASP A 238 -3.28 -6.39 -24.96
CA ASP A 238 -2.95 -6.15 -23.55
C ASP A 238 -2.37 -7.41 -22.88
N GLU A 239 -2.92 -8.59 -23.18
CA GLU A 239 -2.36 -9.88 -22.70
C GLU A 239 -0.96 -10.12 -23.28
N VAL A 240 -0.72 -9.80 -24.55
CA VAL A 240 0.62 -9.87 -25.16
C VAL A 240 1.59 -8.92 -24.48
N LEU A 241 1.20 -7.67 -24.23
CA LEU A 241 2.03 -6.69 -23.51
C LEU A 241 2.40 -7.18 -22.12
N HIS A 242 1.43 -7.73 -21.39
CA HIS A 242 1.64 -8.28 -20.04
C HIS A 242 2.63 -9.45 -20.07
N GLU A 243 2.46 -10.41 -20.98
CA GLU A 243 3.32 -11.59 -21.07
C GLU A 243 4.74 -11.24 -21.58
N VAL A 244 4.87 -10.33 -22.53
CA VAL A 244 6.18 -9.78 -22.96
C VAL A 244 6.88 -9.15 -21.77
N SER A 245 6.19 -8.33 -21.02
CA SER A 245 6.74 -7.66 -19.83
C SER A 245 7.24 -8.66 -18.81
N ARG A 246 6.44 -9.67 -18.50
CA ARG A 246 6.77 -10.75 -17.56
C ARG A 246 8.03 -11.50 -18.02
N ARG A 247 8.13 -11.87 -19.30
CA ARG A 247 9.30 -12.57 -19.84
C ARG A 247 10.55 -11.72 -19.82
N LEU A 248 10.46 -10.43 -20.19
CA LEU A 248 11.59 -9.50 -20.11
C LEU A 248 12.06 -9.34 -18.67
N GLN A 249 11.14 -9.19 -17.73
CA GLN A 249 11.45 -9.03 -16.30
C GLN A 249 12.17 -10.26 -15.72
N MET A 250 11.74 -11.47 -16.07
CA MET A 250 12.40 -12.72 -15.65
C MET A 250 13.85 -12.84 -16.14
N HIS A 251 14.20 -12.14 -17.21
CA HIS A 251 15.54 -12.15 -17.78
C HIS A 251 16.34 -10.87 -17.49
N THR A 252 15.80 -9.97 -16.69
CA THR A 252 16.46 -8.76 -16.20
C THR A 252 17.16 -9.06 -14.87
N ARG A 253 18.40 -8.62 -14.68
CA ARG A 253 19.16 -8.87 -13.45
C ARG A 253 18.75 -7.88 -12.35
N GLU A 254 19.00 -8.25 -11.12
CA GLU A 254 18.97 -7.31 -10.01
C GLU A 254 19.97 -6.17 -10.26
N GLY A 255 19.51 -4.91 -10.15
CA GLY A 255 20.30 -3.71 -10.46
C GLY A 255 20.09 -3.15 -11.87
N ASP A 256 19.61 -3.94 -12.84
CA ASP A 256 19.17 -3.42 -14.14
C ASP A 256 17.77 -2.76 -13.99
N SER A 257 17.43 -1.88 -14.91
CA SER A 257 16.12 -1.23 -14.92
C SER A 257 15.40 -1.54 -16.23
N LEU A 258 14.14 -1.95 -16.13
CA LEU A 258 13.24 -2.24 -17.26
C LEU A 258 11.97 -1.40 -17.13
N GLY A 259 11.55 -0.74 -18.18
CA GLY A 259 10.35 0.08 -18.21
C GLY A 259 9.64 0.06 -19.56
N ARG A 260 8.33 0.35 -19.54
CA ARG A 260 7.54 0.59 -20.73
C ARG A 260 7.79 2.01 -21.21
N TYR A 261 8.39 2.14 -22.38
CA TYR A 261 8.81 3.42 -22.94
C TYR A 261 7.76 4.05 -23.85
N GLY A 262 6.99 3.22 -24.56
CA GLY A 262 5.92 3.62 -25.46
C GLY A 262 4.76 2.63 -25.44
N GLY A 263 3.87 2.68 -26.43
CA GLY A 263 2.74 1.77 -26.54
C GLY A 263 3.14 0.29 -26.52
N GLU A 264 4.09 -0.07 -27.35
CA GLU A 264 4.63 -1.42 -27.55
C GLU A 264 6.15 -1.48 -27.37
N GLU A 265 6.74 -0.39 -26.84
CA GLU A 265 8.18 -0.22 -26.68
C GLU A 265 8.62 -0.36 -25.25
N PHE A 266 9.75 -1.04 -25.05
CA PHE A 266 10.38 -1.29 -23.75
C PHE A 266 11.81 -0.78 -23.75
N LEU A 267 12.20 -0.08 -22.70
CA LEU A 267 13.55 0.42 -22.48
C LEU A 267 14.21 -0.34 -21.34
N VAL A 268 15.42 -0.86 -21.60
CA VAL A 268 16.25 -1.51 -20.59
C VAL A 268 17.52 -0.69 -20.38
N VAL A 269 17.85 -0.42 -19.12
CA VAL A 269 19.08 0.29 -18.73
C VAL A 269 19.94 -0.66 -17.90
N LEU A 270 21.14 -0.93 -18.38
CA LEU A 270 22.08 -1.91 -17.83
C LEU A 270 23.34 -1.18 -17.32
N TYR A 271 23.63 -1.31 -16.04
CA TYR A 271 24.81 -0.67 -15.44
C TYR A 271 25.37 -1.45 -14.24
N PRO A 272 26.73 -1.70 -14.18
CA PRO A 272 27.68 -1.54 -15.29
C PRO A 272 27.46 -2.62 -16.37
N CYS A 273 27.56 -2.25 -17.66
CA CYS A 273 27.37 -3.18 -18.75
C CYS A 273 28.11 -2.68 -20.02
N GLY A 274 29.03 -3.50 -20.54
CA GLY A 274 29.77 -3.25 -21.77
C GLY A 274 29.11 -3.84 -23.01
N GLU A 275 29.71 -3.60 -24.19
CA GLU A 275 29.16 -4.00 -25.51
C GLU A 275 28.95 -5.51 -25.65
N GLU A 276 29.87 -6.33 -25.15
CA GLU A 276 29.73 -7.79 -25.22
C GLU A 276 28.58 -8.30 -24.34
N ASP A 277 28.43 -7.75 -23.13
CA ASP A 277 27.41 -8.17 -22.19
C ASP A 277 26.01 -7.68 -22.59
N VAL A 278 25.89 -6.46 -23.14
CA VAL A 278 24.60 -5.97 -23.65
C VAL A 278 24.14 -6.78 -24.84
N THR A 279 25.05 -7.23 -25.72
CA THR A 279 24.72 -8.11 -26.86
C THR A 279 24.12 -9.43 -26.37
N LYS A 280 24.76 -10.06 -25.36
CA LYS A 280 24.26 -11.29 -24.74
C LYS A 280 22.87 -11.06 -24.08
N ALA A 281 22.71 -9.94 -23.40
CA ALA A 281 21.44 -9.59 -22.76
C ALA A 281 20.32 -9.37 -23.79
N ALA A 282 20.60 -8.62 -24.85
CA ALA A 282 19.61 -8.35 -25.90
C ALA A 282 19.20 -9.64 -26.64
N GLU A 283 20.14 -10.53 -26.97
CA GLU A 283 19.82 -11.83 -27.55
C GLU A 283 19.03 -12.75 -26.60
N ARG A 284 19.31 -12.69 -25.31
CA ARG A 284 18.52 -13.42 -24.30
C ARG A 284 17.08 -12.93 -24.26
N PHE A 285 16.84 -11.62 -24.29
CA PHE A 285 15.50 -11.05 -24.37
C PHE A 285 14.78 -11.46 -25.66
N ARG A 286 15.45 -11.32 -26.80
CA ARG A 286 14.89 -11.73 -28.08
C ARG A 286 14.42 -13.18 -28.09
N ARG A 287 15.27 -14.10 -27.64
CA ARG A 287 14.97 -15.52 -27.56
C ARG A 287 13.82 -15.81 -26.58
N ALA A 288 13.82 -15.21 -25.41
CA ALA A 288 12.77 -15.40 -24.41
C ALA A 288 11.37 -15.06 -24.96
N ILE A 289 11.28 -14.14 -25.90
CA ILE A 289 10.00 -13.79 -26.54
C ILE A 289 9.71 -14.72 -27.74
N ALA A 290 10.69 -15.00 -28.60
CA ALA A 290 10.48 -15.70 -29.86
C ALA A 290 10.32 -17.22 -29.74
N GLU A 291 10.92 -17.85 -28.71
CA GLU A 291 11.01 -19.33 -28.61
C GLU A 291 9.71 -19.99 -28.13
N THR A 292 8.85 -19.28 -27.42
CA THR A 292 7.62 -19.83 -26.84
C THR A 292 6.41 -19.03 -27.30
N SER A 293 5.36 -19.72 -27.76
CA SER A 293 4.08 -19.07 -28.11
C SER A 293 3.41 -18.41 -26.90
N PHE A 294 2.49 -17.52 -27.19
CA PHE A 294 1.66 -16.79 -26.24
C PHE A 294 0.27 -17.38 -26.27
N GLY A 295 -0.17 -18.01 -25.16
CA GLY A 295 -1.57 -18.40 -25.01
C GLY A 295 -2.38 -17.19 -24.60
N ILE A 296 -3.23 -16.67 -25.49
CA ILE A 296 -4.06 -15.50 -25.25
C ILE A 296 -5.55 -15.85 -25.34
N GLY A 297 -6.37 -15.10 -24.58
CA GLY A 297 -7.81 -15.32 -24.54
C GLY A 297 -8.26 -16.47 -23.60
N SER A 298 -9.57 -16.63 -23.54
CA SER A 298 -10.22 -17.67 -22.74
C SER A 298 -10.57 -18.88 -23.60
N ASP A 299 -10.72 -19.98 -22.98
CA ASP A 299 -10.94 -21.38 -23.39
C ASP A 299 -11.64 -21.64 -24.75
N PRO A 300 -10.94 -22.23 -25.74
CA PRO A 300 -9.50 -22.56 -25.72
C PRO A 300 -8.61 -21.34 -26.02
N PRO A 301 -7.41 -21.25 -25.43
CA PRO A 301 -6.49 -20.14 -25.72
C PRO A 301 -5.98 -20.20 -27.15
N ILE A 302 -5.76 -19.03 -27.74
CA ILE A 302 -5.16 -18.90 -29.07
C ILE A 302 -3.64 -18.85 -28.93
N ASP A 303 -2.93 -19.78 -29.54
CA ASP A 303 -1.46 -19.76 -29.60
C ASP A 303 -0.95 -18.75 -30.63
N LEU A 304 -0.39 -17.64 -30.12
CA LEU A 304 0.17 -16.57 -30.96
C LEU A 304 1.70 -16.58 -30.91
N LYS A 305 2.34 -16.47 -32.07
CA LYS A 305 3.80 -16.26 -32.16
C LYS A 305 4.09 -14.76 -32.21
N VAL A 306 4.83 -14.28 -31.23
CA VAL A 306 5.26 -12.89 -31.13
C VAL A 306 6.78 -12.84 -31.15
N THR A 307 7.34 -11.82 -31.78
CA THR A 307 8.77 -11.52 -31.76
C THR A 307 9.02 -10.07 -31.38
N ILE A 308 10.24 -9.73 -31.03
CA ILE A 308 10.67 -8.37 -30.76
C ILE A 308 11.90 -8.02 -31.58
N SER A 309 11.96 -6.78 -32.00
CA SER A 309 13.17 -6.16 -32.57
C SER A 309 13.85 -5.33 -31.49
N LEU A 310 15.18 -5.35 -31.44
CA LEU A 310 15.94 -4.62 -30.43
C LEU A 310 17.03 -3.78 -31.07
N GLY A 311 17.16 -2.53 -30.59
CA GLY A 311 18.32 -1.69 -30.81
C GLY A 311 19.11 -1.56 -29.53
N MET A 312 20.43 -1.50 -29.58
CA MET A 312 21.27 -1.31 -28.41
C MET A 312 22.40 -0.30 -28.67
N SER A 313 22.83 0.36 -27.61
CA SER A 313 23.99 1.27 -27.61
C SER A 313 24.67 1.28 -26.25
N THR A 314 26.00 1.49 -26.24
CA THR A 314 26.83 1.54 -25.06
C THR A 314 27.58 2.86 -25.00
N THR A 315 27.72 3.44 -23.82
CA THR A 315 28.53 4.63 -23.56
C THR A 315 29.40 4.45 -22.32
N THR A 316 30.58 5.06 -22.31
CA THR A 316 31.43 5.18 -21.11
C THR A 316 31.29 6.54 -20.43
N GLY A 317 30.41 7.39 -20.94
CA GLY A 317 30.18 8.74 -20.42
C GLY A 317 31.32 9.73 -20.61
N ARG A 318 32.39 9.35 -21.34
CA ARG A 318 33.60 10.19 -21.56
C ARG A 318 33.45 11.16 -22.74
N GLY A 319 32.42 11.00 -23.56
CA GLY A 319 32.08 11.90 -24.66
C GLY A 319 31.04 12.94 -24.28
N ASP A 320 30.75 13.83 -25.24
CA ASP A 320 29.67 14.83 -25.12
C ASP A 320 28.27 14.22 -25.30
N ASP A 321 28.20 12.87 -25.29
CA ASP A 321 26.98 12.11 -25.52
C ASP A 321 26.03 12.25 -24.32
N GLY A 322 25.11 13.20 -24.45
CA GLY A 322 24.00 13.35 -23.53
C GLY A 322 22.98 12.21 -23.69
N MET A 323 22.10 12.06 -22.71
CA MET A 323 21.01 11.07 -22.73
C MET A 323 20.23 11.05 -24.05
N GLN A 324 19.98 12.22 -24.65
CA GLN A 324 19.25 12.33 -25.91
C GLN A 324 20.02 11.73 -27.10
N ALA A 325 21.35 11.91 -27.15
CA ALA A 325 22.18 11.31 -28.17
C ALA A 325 22.18 9.77 -28.08
N LEU A 326 22.30 9.24 -26.86
CA LEU A 326 22.25 7.80 -26.60
C LEU A 326 20.90 7.20 -27.01
N LEU A 327 19.78 7.82 -26.64
CA LEU A 327 18.44 7.39 -27.06
C LEU A 327 18.25 7.44 -28.56
N LYS A 328 18.77 8.47 -29.24
CA LYS A 328 18.73 8.56 -30.69
C LYS A 328 19.54 7.47 -31.39
N GLN A 329 20.69 7.08 -30.86
CA GLN A 329 21.51 5.97 -31.37
C GLN A 329 20.76 4.65 -31.25
N VAL A 330 20.15 4.37 -30.07
CA VAL A 330 19.37 3.16 -29.82
C VAL A 330 18.15 3.07 -30.73
N ASP A 331 17.42 4.19 -30.91
CA ASP A 331 16.27 4.27 -31.80
C ASP A 331 16.66 3.96 -33.26
N LYS A 332 17.77 4.54 -33.72
CA LYS A 332 18.31 4.24 -35.06
C LYS A 332 18.68 2.76 -35.22
N ALA A 333 19.29 2.15 -34.19
CA ALA A 333 19.61 0.73 -34.22
C ALA A 333 18.35 -0.14 -34.25
N LEU A 334 17.30 0.20 -33.45
CA LEU A 334 16.00 -0.45 -33.50
C LEU A 334 15.33 -0.36 -34.87
N TYR A 335 15.38 0.83 -35.48
CA TYR A 335 14.87 1.02 -36.86
C TYR A 335 15.58 0.09 -37.86
N HIS A 336 16.90 -0.09 -37.76
CA HIS A 336 17.63 -1.03 -38.60
C HIS A 336 17.22 -2.49 -38.32
N SER A 337 16.96 -2.88 -37.09
CA SER A 337 16.42 -4.20 -36.74
C SER A 337 15.09 -4.45 -37.46
N LYS A 338 14.17 -3.48 -37.40
CA LYS A 338 12.86 -3.57 -38.06
C LYS A 338 12.98 -3.61 -39.61
N ALA A 339 13.84 -2.78 -40.18
CA ALA A 339 14.04 -2.69 -41.64
C ALA A 339 14.69 -3.95 -42.21
N ASN A 340 15.58 -4.62 -41.49
CA ASN A 340 16.33 -5.78 -41.95
C ASN A 340 15.63 -7.12 -41.71
N GLY A 341 14.32 -7.14 -41.41
CA GLY A 341 13.51 -8.37 -41.33
C GLY A 341 13.05 -8.73 -39.93
N ARG A 342 13.17 -7.81 -38.95
CA ARG A 342 12.67 -7.96 -37.56
C ARG A 342 13.29 -9.12 -36.79
N ASN A 343 12.78 -9.43 -35.62
CA ASN A 343 13.23 -10.50 -34.73
C ASN A 343 14.76 -10.59 -34.60
N ARG A 344 15.41 -9.46 -34.37
CA ARG A 344 16.88 -9.34 -34.28
C ARG A 344 17.33 -8.23 -33.37
N VAL A 345 18.64 -8.27 -33.10
CA VAL A 345 19.36 -7.27 -32.34
C VAL A 345 20.28 -6.50 -33.29
N THR A 346 20.32 -5.18 -33.19
CA THR A 346 21.27 -4.32 -33.91
C THR A 346 21.98 -3.40 -32.90
N ALA A 347 23.29 -3.28 -33.02
CA ALA A 347 24.08 -2.29 -32.32
C ALA A 347 24.17 -0.97 -33.10
N SER A 348 24.27 0.16 -32.38
CA SER A 348 24.47 1.48 -32.98
C SER A 348 25.91 1.73 -33.36
#